data_7d1076684c33f10786adb424941c3355
#
_entry.id   7d1076684c33f10786adb424941c3355
#
_cell.length_a   1.000
_cell.length_b   1.000
_cell.length_c   1.000
_cell.angle_alpha   90.00
_cell.angle_beta   90.00
_cell.angle_gamma   90.00
#
_symmetry.space_group_name_H-M   'P 1'
#
loop_
_entity.id
_entity.type
_entity.pdbx_description
1 polymer ?
#
loop_
_entity_poly.entity_id
_entity_poly.type
_entity_poly.pdbx_seq_one_letter_code
_entity_poly.pdbx_strand_id
1 'polypeptide(L)'
;MASAHESGVIAARENDANLRHGQRFCRRVDEFCRFAIRQRKVTSPGEMILQESTANVSAKLEYPACLICGSDRREFPFRLHDPYSVARCTTCGFYYLYPRVIEGAMQEAYRQSSYYEGGACGYADTSYTAQESALRATFKRLLQNLAKRGLTGGDLLEIGCGYGYLLDEARSFFGGRVGTEFSPQGAEIARATGAEVFIGGIEQVPSEAKFDCVIGTQLIEHVYEPLSFVERLAGHTKSGRHIILATPDIGGVLRKVMGQRWPSFKVPEHVVYFDYQRLSSLMRRAGLDDVHRLPYPHAFPLGLIAAKFGFTIPPSVRRFKVWVPATTVAAYGRVANA
;
A
#
# COMPACT_ATOMS: atom_id res chain seq x y z
N MET A 1 33.50 11.93 48.20
CA MET A 1 32.06 11.62 48.05
C MET A 1 31.26 12.82 47.43
N ALA A 2 31.75 13.44 46.35
CA ALA A 2 31.09 14.60 45.74
C ALA A 2 30.83 14.45 44.24
N SER A 3 31.17 13.33 43.58
CA SER A 3 31.07 13.19 42.13
C SER A 3 29.82 12.43 41.61
N ALA A 4 29.03 11.81 42.48
CA ALA A 4 27.84 11.04 42.07
C ALA A 4 26.54 11.88 42.05
N HIS A 5 26.54 13.08 42.63
CA HIS A 5 25.34 13.92 42.70
C HIS A 5 25.15 14.84 41.45
N GLU A 6 26.25 15.22 40.78
CA GLU A 6 26.17 16.09 39.59
C GLU A 6 25.75 15.32 38.32
N SER A 7 26.13 14.08 38.15
CA SER A 7 25.76 13.26 37.00
C SER A 7 24.27 12.93 36.95
N GLY A 8 23.59 12.80 38.08
CA GLY A 8 22.16 12.54 38.18
C GLY A 8 21.29 13.74 37.81
N VAL A 9 21.78 14.95 38.11
CA VAL A 9 21.06 16.20 37.83
C VAL A 9 21.14 16.58 36.35
N ILE A 10 22.26 16.28 35.68
CA ILE A 10 22.42 16.54 34.23
C ILE A 10 21.53 15.59 33.41
N ALA A 11 21.49 14.30 33.72
CA ALA A 11 20.65 13.33 33.04
C ALA A 11 19.15 13.60 33.23
N ALA A 12 18.73 14.08 34.40
CA ALA A 12 17.33 14.49 34.63
C ALA A 12 16.93 15.75 33.84
N ARG A 13 17.84 16.69 33.68
CA ARG A 13 17.61 17.92 32.89
C ARG A 13 17.54 17.65 31.37
N GLU A 14 18.34 16.74 30.84
CA GLU A 14 18.27 16.34 29.44
C GLU A 14 17.00 15.56 29.10
N ASN A 15 16.53 14.69 29.99
CA ASN A 15 15.26 14.00 29.81
C ASN A 15 14.06 14.94 29.83
N ASP A 16 14.06 15.94 30.70
CA ASP A 16 12.97 16.93 30.79
C ASP A 16 12.96 17.91 29.58
N ALA A 17 14.14 18.23 29.02
CA ALA A 17 14.26 19.02 27.79
C ALA A 17 13.76 18.24 26.57
N ASN A 18 14.05 16.95 26.45
CA ASN A 18 13.57 16.09 25.37
C ASN A 18 12.07 15.83 25.44
N LEU A 19 11.50 15.67 26.63
CA LEU A 19 10.06 15.57 26.85
C LEU A 19 9.32 16.85 26.47
N ARG A 20 9.86 18.02 26.83
CA ARG A 20 9.27 19.33 26.44
C ARG A 20 9.42 19.61 24.95
N HIS A 21 10.47 19.15 24.30
CA HIS A 21 10.64 19.27 22.83
C HIS A 21 9.64 18.38 22.10
N GLY A 22 9.43 17.15 22.53
CA GLY A 22 8.42 16.24 22.01
C GLY A 22 7.00 16.76 22.18
N GLN A 23 6.67 17.34 23.36
CA GLN A 23 5.35 17.95 23.61
C GLN A 23 5.11 19.23 22.80
N ARG A 24 6.13 20.06 22.56
CA ARG A 24 6.03 21.25 21.68
C ARG A 24 5.87 20.86 20.22
N PHE A 25 6.56 19.82 19.76
CA PHE A 25 6.40 19.28 18.41
C PHE A 25 4.99 18.72 18.19
N CYS A 26 4.48 17.95 19.15
CA CYS A 26 3.13 17.38 19.11
C CYS A 26 2.04 18.48 19.10
N ARG A 27 2.18 19.55 19.92
CA ARG A 27 1.25 20.70 19.92
C ARG A 27 1.27 21.45 18.59
N ARG A 28 2.45 21.70 18.00
CA ARG A 28 2.56 22.37 16.70
C ARG A 28 1.93 21.54 15.57
N VAL A 29 2.08 20.23 15.60
CA VAL A 29 1.43 19.34 14.63
C VAL A 29 -0.10 19.37 14.82
N ASP A 30 -0.59 19.43 16.06
CA ASP A 30 -2.02 19.48 16.37
C ASP A 30 -2.66 20.82 15.99
N GLU A 31 -1.98 21.95 16.25
CA GLU A 31 -2.39 23.28 15.80
C GLU A 31 -2.37 23.41 14.27
N PHE A 32 -1.35 22.86 13.63
CA PHE A 32 -1.24 22.80 12.18
C PHE A 32 -2.36 21.95 11.54
N CYS A 33 -2.68 20.80 12.14
CA CYS A 33 -3.80 19.97 11.71
C CYS A 33 -5.16 20.68 11.88
N ARG A 34 -5.36 21.43 12.98
CA ARG A 34 -6.58 22.22 13.22
C ARG A 34 -6.74 23.38 12.25
N PHE A 35 -5.63 24.02 11.84
CA PHE A 35 -5.63 25.09 10.84
C PHE A 35 -6.01 24.56 9.45
N ALA A 36 -5.46 23.42 9.04
CA ALA A 36 -5.77 22.78 7.76
C ALA A 36 -7.25 22.34 7.64
N ILE A 37 -7.91 22.04 8.76
CA ILE A 37 -9.34 21.65 8.79
C ILE A 37 -10.28 22.83 8.64
N ARG A 38 -9.91 24.05 9.12
CA ARG A 38 -10.76 25.24 9.02
C ARG A 38 -10.90 25.79 7.59
N GLN A 39 -9.99 25.42 6.68
CA GLN A 39 -9.99 25.89 5.29
C GLN A 39 -10.82 25.01 4.31
N ARG A 40 -11.38 23.87 4.75
CA ARG A 40 -12.16 22.99 3.87
C ARG A 40 -13.67 23.22 3.99
N LYS A 41 -14.16 24.21 3.27
CA LYS A 41 -15.48 24.23 2.63
C LYS A 41 -15.26 24.38 1.11
N VAL A 42 -14.66 23.38 0.49
CA VAL A 42 -14.67 23.20 -0.96
C VAL A 42 -14.98 21.74 -1.17
N THR A 43 -16.19 21.44 -1.59
CA THR A 43 -16.60 20.11 -2.09
C THR A 43 -15.76 19.82 -3.33
N SER A 44 -14.95 18.76 -3.27
CA SER A 44 -14.17 18.33 -4.43
C SER A 44 -15.07 17.59 -5.43
N PRO A 45 -14.77 17.64 -6.74
CA PRO A 45 -15.53 16.86 -7.75
C PRO A 45 -15.59 15.36 -7.46
N GLY A 46 -14.60 14.80 -6.73
CA GLY A 46 -14.60 13.42 -6.31
C GLY A 46 -15.64 13.10 -5.22
N GLU A 47 -15.99 14.05 -4.36
CA GLU A 47 -17.08 13.87 -3.39
C GLU A 47 -18.46 13.89 -4.05
N MET A 48 -18.63 14.62 -5.14
CA MET A 48 -19.89 14.62 -5.92
C MET A 48 -20.12 13.29 -6.64
N ILE A 49 -19.09 12.69 -7.21
CA ILE A 49 -19.20 11.37 -7.87
C ILE A 49 -19.47 10.27 -6.82
N LEU A 50 -18.92 10.39 -5.62
CA LEU A 50 -19.21 9.48 -4.51
C LEU A 50 -20.64 9.68 -3.95
N GLN A 51 -21.20 10.89 -3.97
CA GLN A 51 -22.55 11.17 -3.44
C GLN A 51 -23.65 10.64 -4.37
N GLU A 52 -23.51 10.67 -5.68
CA GLU A 52 -24.45 10.00 -6.59
C GLU A 52 -24.32 8.46 -6.55
N SER A 53 -23.14 7.94 -6.23
CA SER A 53 -22.87 6.52 -6.04
C SER A 53 -23.39 5.99 -4.69
N THR A 54 -23.45 6.80 -3.62
CA THR A 54 -23.70 6.29 -2.25
C THR A 54 -25.09 5.70 -2.06
N ALA A 55 -26.13 6.20 -2.72
CA ALA A 55 -27.47 5.62 -2.65
C ALA A 55 -27.53 4.21 -3.30
N ASN A 56 -26.65 3.95 -4.29
CA ASN A 56 -26.56 2.66 -4.99
C ASN A 56 -25.51 1.72 -4.32
N VAL A 57 -24.59 2.26 -3.52
CA VAL A 57 -23.55 1.51 -2.82
C VAL A 57 -24.10 0.82 -1.55
N SER A 58 -25.08 1.40 -0.86
CA SER A 58 -25.70 0.76 0.33
C SER A 58 -26.30 -0.62 0.04
N ALA A 59 -26.74 -0.87 -1.21
CA ALA A 59 -27.30 -2.16 -1.63
C ALA A 59 -26.22 -3.22 -1.96
N LYS A 60 -24.94 -2.86 -1.89
CA LYS A 60 -23.80 -3.71 -2.31
C LYS A 60 -22.77 -3.90 -1.18
N LEU A 61 -23.16 -3.76 0.09
CA LEU A 61 -22.29 -3.96 1.22
C LEU A 61 -22.37 -5.40 1.75
N GLU A 62 -21.25 -5.93 2.20
CA GLU A 62 -21.16 -7.18 2.94
C GLU A 62 -20.45 -6.97 4.29
N TYR A 63 -20.73 -7.89 5.23
CA TYR A 63 -20.28 -7.85 6.62
C TYR A 63 -19.44 -9.09 6.93
N PRO A 64 -18.19 -9.17 6.48
CA PRO A 64 -17.41 -10.39 6.53
C PRO A 64 -17.00 -10.77 7.95
N ALA A 65 -16.87 -12.09 8.20
CA ALA A 65 -16.04 -12.61 9.27
C ALA A 65 -14.55 -12.31 9.00
N CYS A 66 -13.66 -12.64 9.93
CA CYS A 66 -12.23 -12.44 9.69
C CYS A 66 -11.73 -13.22 8.48
N LEU A 67 -11.15 -12.54 7.51
CA LEU A 67 -10.70 -13.08 6.22
C LEU A 67 -9.54 -14.10 6.35
N ILE A 68 -8.96 -14.24 7.54
CA ILE A 68 -7.83 -15.15 7.78
C ILE A 68 -8.21 -16.35 8.64
N CYS A 69 -9.04 -16.17 9.67
CA CYS A 69 -9.37 -17.24 10.61
C CYS A 69 -10.87 -17.54 10.73
N GLY A 70 -11.72 -16.86 9.96
CA GLY A 70 -13.17 -17.05 9.96
C GLY A 70 -13.89 -16.61 11.25
N SER A 71 -13.19 -16.05 12.24
CA SER A 71 -13.79 -15.65 13.51
C SER A 71 -14.64 -14.39 13.36
N ASP A 72 -15.80 -14.38 14.01
CA ASP A 72 -16.68 -13.22 14.11
C ASP A 72 -16.30 -12.25 15.23
N ARG A 73 -15.35 -12.62 16.09
CA ARG A 73 -14.91 -11.79 17.21
C ARG A 73 -14.02 -10.66 16.72
N ARG A 74 -14.50 -9.42 16.90
CA ARG A 74 -13.80 -8.22 16.40
C ARG A 74 -13.98 -7.03 17.35
N GLU A 75 -13.03 -6.11 17.26
CA GLU A 75 -13.09 -4.76 17.81
C GLU A 75 -12.92 -3.73 16.69
N PHE A 76 -13.30 -2.49 16.92
CA PHE A 76 -13.26 -1.42 15.93
C PHE A 76 -12.29 -0.30 16.36
N PRO A 77 -10.98 -0.49 16.18
CA PRO A 77 -9.99 0.50 16.60
C PRO A 77 -10.04 1.80 15.79
N PHE A 78 -10.60 1.76 14.58
CA PHE A 78 -10.71 2.95 13.73
C PHE A 78 -12.12 3.04 13.14
N ARG A 79 -12.83 4.13 13.48
CA ARG A 79 -14.06 4.52 12.81
C ARG A 79 -13.70 5.51 11.71
N LEU A 80 -14.10 5.21 10.47
CA LEU A 80 -13.86 6.06 9.33
C LEU A 80 -15.12 6.91 9.05
N HIS A 81 -15.41 7.27 7.80
CA HIS A 81 -16.70 7.86 7.45
C HIS A 81 -17.76 6.78 7.27
N ASP A 82 -19.00 7.08 7.61
CA ASP A 82 -20.11 6.12 7.50
C ASP A 82 -20.23 5.54 6.08
N PRO A 83 -20.50 4.22 5.96
CA PRO A 83 -20.71 3.25 7.03
C PRO A 83 -19.43 2.54 7.52
N TYR A 84 -18.25 2.94 7.08
CA TYR A 84 -17.01 2.19 7.17
C TYR A 84 -16.28 2.32 8.50
N SER A 85 -15.74 1.20 8.94
CA SER A 85 -14.79 1.10 10.06
C SER A 85 -13.69 0.11 9.71
N VAL A 86 -12.55 0.20 10.38
CA VAL A 86 -11.55 -0.87 10.33
C VAL A 86 -11.77 -1.78 11.53
N ALA A 87 -12.12 -3.03 11.26
CA ALA A 87 -12.23 -4.08 12.25
C ALA A 87 -10.85 -4.69 12.52
N ARG A 88 -10.61 -5.10 13.76
CA ARG A 88 -9.49 -5.95 14.15
C ARG A 88 -10.04 -7.24 14.75
N CYS A 89 -9.69 -8.37 14.15
CA CYS A 89 -10.03 -9.66 14.72
C CYS A 89 -9.34 -9.86 16.07
N THR A 90 -10.11 -10.15 17.12
CA THR A 90 -9.53 -10.38 18.46
C THR A 90 -8.91 -11.77 18.61
N THR A 91 -9.18 -12.71 17.66
CA THR A 91 -8.61 -14.04 17.64
C THR A 91 -7.21 -14.06 17.00
N CYS A 92 -7.03 -13.46 15.80
CA CYS A 92 -5.75 -13.51 15.07
C CYS A 92 -5.07 -12.15 14.88
N GLY A 93 -5.72 -11.05 15.30
CA GLY A 93 -5.19 -9.70 15.25
C GLY A 93 -5.18 -9.05 13.84
N PHE A 94 -5.79 -9.67 12.84
CA PHE A 94 -5.85 -9.19 11.47
C PHE A 94 -6.79 -7.99 11.33
N TYR A 95 -6.45 -7.02 10.47
CA TYR A 95 -7.24 -5.82 10.24
C TYR A 95 -7.92 -5.86 8.88
N TYR A 96 -9.21 -5.49 8.82
CA TYR A 96 -10.00 -5.47 7.59
C TYR A 96 -11.11 -4.41 7.63
N LEU A 97 -11.56 -3.99 6.45
CA LEU A 97 -12.65 -3.03 6.30
C LEU A 97 -14.00 -3.67 6.66
N TYR A 98 -14.84 -2.94 7.40
CA TYR A 98 -16.14 -3.43 7.85
C TYR A 98 -17.16 -2.29 7.98
N PRO A 99 -18.31 -2.34 7.30
CA PRO A 99 -18.56 -3.25 6.18
C PRO A 99 -17.60 -3.00 5.01
N ARG A 100 -17.66 -3.81 3.98
CA ARG A 100 -16.95 -3.57 2.72
C ARG A 100 -17.92 -3.70 1.54
N VAL A 101 -17.62 -3.05 0.42
CA VAL A 101 -18.34 -3.25 -0.84
C VAL A 101 -18.07 -4.67 -1.34
N ILE A 102 -19.07 -5.35 -1.92
CA ILE A 102 -18.89 -6.69 -2.51
C ILE A 102 -17.87 -6.65 -3.64
N GLU A 103 -17.09 -7.72 -3.78
CA GLU A 103 -15.95 -7.80 -4.71
C GLU A 103 -16.32 -7.45 -6.15
N GLY A 104 -17.41 -8.03 -6.69
CA GLY A 104 -17.82 -7.79 -8.06
C GLY A 104 -18.12 -6.32 -8.39
N ALA A 105 -18.62 -5.55 -7.41
CA ALA A 105 -18.85 -4.12 -7.59
C ALA A 105 -17.53 -3.32 -7.58
N MET A 106 -16.54 -3.74 -6.79
CA MET A 106 -15.21 -3.11 -6.81
C MET A 106 -14.44 -3.44 -8.09
N GLN A 107 -14.52 -4.67 -8.58
CA GLN A 107 -13.89 -5.05 -9.85
C GLN A 107 -14.45 -4.24 -11.03
N GLU A 108 -15.76 -3.97 -11.04
CA GLU A 108 -16.35 -3.11 -12.06
C GLU A 108 -15.82 -1.67 -12.00
N ALA A 109 -15.64 -1.13 -10.78
CA ALA A 109 -15.04 0.19 -10.59
C ALA A 109 -13.59 0.25 -11.11
N TYR A 110 -12.79 -0.81 -10.95
CA TYR A 110 -11.41 -0.86 -11.46
C TYR A 110 -11.31 -0.95 -12.98
N ARG A 111 -12.34 -1.45 -13.67
CA ARG A 111 -12.38 -1.49 -15.15
C ARG A 111 -12.64 -0.14 -15.80
N GLN A 112 -13.17 0.83 -15.04
CA GLN A 112 -13.48 2.16 -15.57
C GLN A 112 -12.20 2.95 -15.84
N SER A 113 -12.14 3.62 -17.01
CA SER A 113 -10.98 4.43 -17.42
C SER A 113 -10.67 5.57 -16.44
N SER A 114 -11.69 6.12 -15.77
CA SER A 114 -11.56 7.17 -14.75
C SER A 114 -10.75 6.75 -13.52
N TYR A 115 -10.49 5.46 -13.30
CA TYR A 115 -9.73 4.97 -12.16
C TYR A 115 -8.31 5.57 -12.10
N TYR A 116 -7.62 5.71 -13.23
CA TYR A 116 -6.28 6.28 -13.33
C TYR A 116 -6.25 7.80 -13.57
N GLU A 117 -7.35 8.40 -14.01
CA GLU A 117 -7.41 9.81 -14.47
C GLU A 117 -7.72 10.84 -13.38
N GLY A 118 -7.76 10.47 -12.13
CA GLY A 118 -7.99 11.43 -11.03
C GLY A 118 -9.01 10.97 -9.99
N GLY A 119 -9.51 9.73 -10.11
CA GLY A 119 -10.39 9.09 -9.14
C GLY A 119 -9.59 8.49 -7.98
N ALA A 120 -9.69 7.19 -7.85
CA ALA A 120 -9.21 6.43 -6.71
C ALA A 120 -7.67 6.33 -6.61
N CYS A 121 -6.93 6.27 -7.73
CA CYS A 121 -5.46 6.21 -7.73
C CYS A 121 -4.77 7.58 -7.65
N GLY A 122 -5.51 8.67 -7.88
CA GLY A 122 -5.02 10.05 -7.81
C GLY A 122 -5.69 10.82 -6.67
N TYR A 123 -4.98 11.76 -6.07
CA TYR A 123 -5.62 12.86 -5.37
C TYR A 123 -6.10 13.86 -6.40
N ALA A 124 -7.18 14.59 -6.12
CA ALA A 124 -7.95 15.43 -7.02
C ALA A 124 -7.19 16.26 -8.09
N ASP A 125 -5.86 16.39 -7.98
CA ASP A 125 -5.01 17.14 -8.91
C ASP A 125 -3.76 16.36 -9.38
N THR A 126 -3.64 15.05 -9.09
CA THR A 126 -2.46 14.26 -9.47
C THR A 126 -2.85 12.92 -10.07
N SER A 127 -2.90 12.90 -11.41
CA SER A 127 -3.03 11.65 -12.16
C SER A 127 -1.92 10.65 -11.83
N TYR A 128 -2.14 9.37 -12.10
CA TYR A 128 -1.11 8.34 -11.94
C TYR A 128 0.17 8.68 -12.72
N THR A 129 0.04 9.28 -13.90
CA THR A 129 1.15 9.78 -14.72
C THR A 129 1.94 10.92 -14.06
N ALA A 130 1.31 11.78 -13.29
CA ALA A 130 2.02 12.83 -12.55
C ALA A 130 2.97 12.27 -11.47
N GLN A 131 2.76 11.04 -11.05
CA GLN A 131 3.60 10.33 -10.06
C GLN A 131 4.68 9.46 -10.72
N GLU A 132 4.68 9.30 -12.04
CA GLU A 132 5.56 8.38 -12.78
C GLU A 132 7.02 8.45 -12.32
N SER A 133 7.62 9.65 -12.31
CA SER A 133 9.03 9.81 -11.94
C SER A 133 9.35 9.31 -10.51
N ALA A 134 8.42 9.46 -9.57
CA ALA A 134 8.58 9.00 -8.20
C ALA A 134 8.35 7.48 -8.08
N LEU A 135 7.34 6.96 -8.79
CA LEU A 135 7.06 5.51 -8.85
C LEU A 135 8.22 4.76 -9.48
N ARG A 136 8.74 5.22 -10.62
CA ARG A 136 9.93 4.63 -11.26
C ARG A 136 11.13 4.62 -10.33
N ALA A 137 11.39 5.72 -9.61
CA ALA A 137 12.48 5.76 -8.63
C ALA A 137 12.27 4.74 -7.51
N THR A 138 11.04 4.59 -7.01
CA THR A 138 10.66 3.60 -5.99
C THR A 138 10.92 2.18 -6.51
N PHE A 139 10.44 1.86 -7.70
CA PHE A 139 10.60 0.53 -8.30
C PHE A 139 12.05 0.21 -8.63
N LYS A 140 12.79 1.17 -9.18
CA LYS A 140 14.24 1.00 -9.40
C LYS A 140 14.96 0.69 -8.08
N ARG A 141 14.62 1.37 -7.00
CA ARG A 141 15.21 1.11 -5.68
C ARG A 141 14.82 -0.27 -5.14
N LEU A 142 13.57 -0.68 -5.33
CA LEU A 142 13.12 -2.03 -5.00
C LEU A 142 13.95 -3.07 -5.74
N LEU A 143 14.04 -2.98 -7.07
CA LEU A 143 14.79 -3.92 -7.93
C LEU A 143 16.27 -3.99 -7.54
N GLN A 144 16.91 -2.86 -7.25
CA GLN A 144 18.26 -2.83 -6.70
C GLN A 144 18.39 -3.54 -5.36
N ASN A 145 17.39 -3.41 -4.49
CA ASN A 145 17.37 -4.12 -3.21
C ASN A 145 17.18 -5.63 -3.38
N LEU A 146 16.39 -6.05 -4.37
CA LEU A 146 16.22 -7.46 -4.73
C LEU A 146 17.51 -8.02 -5.34
N ALA A 147 18.15 -7.31 -6.26
CA ALA A 147 19.41 -7.75 -6.91
C ALA A 147 20.53 -7.96 -5.87
N LYS A 148 20.68 -7.06 -4.90
CA LYS A 148 21.66 -7.20 -3.80
C LYS A 148 21.43 -8.44 -2.94
N ARG A 149 20.26 -9.06 -3.01
CA ARG A 149 19.88 -10.28 -2.27
C ARG A 149 19.86 -11.52 -3.16
N GLY A 150 20.21 -11.40 -4.44
CA GLY A 150 20.12 -12.49 -5.39
C GLY A 150 18.68 -12.91 -5.75
N LEU A 151 17.72 -11.98 -5.58
CA LEU A 151 16.29 -12.24 -5.82
C LEU A 151 15.83 -11.77 -7.21
N THR A 152 16.76 -11.57 -8.14
CA THR A 152 16.49 -11.19 -9.55
C THR A 152 17.03 -12.25 -10.49
N GLY A 153 16.72 -12.11 -11.77
CA GLY A 153 17.07 -13.07 -12.82
C GLY A 153 15.92 -14.00 -13.17
N GLY A 154 16.00 -14.66 -14.33
CA GLY A 154 14.91 -15.47 -14.87
C GLY A 154 13.69 -14.63 -15.25
N ASP A 155 12.49 -15.14 -14.97
CA ASP A 155 11.22 -14.57 -15.40
C ASP A 155 10.49 -13.91 -14.23
N LEU A 156 9.99 -12.69 -14.47
CA LEU A 156 9.19 -11.90 -13.54
C LEU A 156 7.71 -11.97 -13.88
N LEU A 157 6.85 -12.14 -12.87
CA LEU A 157 5.42 -11.85 -12.93
C LEU A 157 5.10 -10.68 -11.97
N GLU A 158 4.51 -9.61 -12.49
CA GLU A 158 3.95 -8.53 -11.68
C GLU A 158 2.43 -8.58 -11.70
N ILE A 159 1.80 -8.65 -10.53
CA ILE A 159 0.34 -8.60 -10.41
C ILE A 159 -0.09 -7.16 -10.14
N GLY A 160 -1.05 -6.65 -10.95
CA GLY A 160 -1.51 -5.26 -10.87
C GLY A 160 -0.44 -4.28 -11.34
N CYS A 161 0.08 -4.48 -12.55
CA CYS A 161 1.23 -3.72 -13.06
C CYS A 161 0.92 -2.25 -13.42
N GLY A 162 -0.36 -1.84 -13.41
CA GLY A 162 -0.78 -0.50 -13.82
C GLY A 162 -0.26 -0.14 -15.21
N TYR A 163 0.44 0.98 -15.33
CA TYR A 163 1.06 1.40 -16.60
C TYR A 163 2.43 0.73 -16.88
N GLY A 164 2.79 -0.32 -16.14
CA GLY A 164 3.99 -1.12 -16.39
C GLY A 164 5.30 -0.46 -15.97
N TYR A 165 5.28 0.52 -15.07
CA TYR A 165 6.50 1.22 -14.67
C TYR A 165 7.53 0.30 -13.98
N LEU A 166 7.09 -0.66 -13.15
CA LEU A 166 8.00 -1.65 -12.56
C LEU A 166 8.50 -2.62 -13.63
N LEU A 167 7.63 -3.11 -14.52
CA LEU A 167 8.01 -3.98 -15.64
C LEU A 167 9.06 -3.34 -16.53
N ASP A 168 8.96 -2.03 -16.80
CA ASP A 168 9.94 -1.30 -17.58
C ASP A 168 11.29 -1.17 -16.86
N GLU A 169 11.29 -0.75 -15.60
CA GLU A 169 12.51 -0.69 -14.77
C GLU A 169 13.15 -2.08 -14.54
N ALA A 170 12.35 -3.16 -14.61
CA ALA A 170 12.81 -4.54 -14.43
C ALA A 170 13.58 -5.10 -15.64
N ARG A 171 13.61 -4.41 -16.78
CA ARG A 171 14.23 -4.85 -18.05
C ARG A 171 15.69 -5.30 -17.90
N SER A 172 16.46 -4.66 -17.03
CA SER A 172 17.87 -5.01 -16.77
C SER A 172 18.06 -6.02 -15.63
N PHE A 173 16.98 -6.48 -15.00
CA PHE A 173 17.01 -7.38 -13.84
C PHE A 173 16.43 -8.76 -14.13
N PHE A 174 15.55 -8.88 -15.14
CA PHE A 174 14.85 -10.10 -15.50
C PHE A 174 14.85 -10.31 -17.00
N GLY A 175 14.91 -11.57 -17.44
CA GLY A 175 14.87 -11.96 -18.86
C GLY A 175 13.46 -11.86 -19.44
N GLY A 176 12.50 -12.56 -18.84
CA GLY A 176 11.08 -12.48 -19.13
C GLY A 176 10.34 -11.53 -18.19
N ARG A 177 9.34 -10.82 -18.71
CA ARG A 177 8.53 -9.90 -17.91
C ARG A 177 7.06 -10.03 -18.31
N VAL A 178 6.27 -10.47 -17.37
CA VAL A 178 4.82 -10.68 -17.54
C VAL A 178 4.09 -9.85 -16.49
N GLY A 179 2.96 -9.27 -16.85
CA GLY A 179 2.10 -8.51 -15.93
C GLY A 179 0.64 -8.90 -16.03
N THR A 180 -0.13 -8.56 -15.00
CA THR A 180 -1.59 -8.54 -15.06
C THR A 180 -2.11 -7.15 -14.70
N GLU A 181 -3.21 -6.71 -15.33
CA GLU A 181 -3.82 -5.42 -15.05
C GLU A 181 -5.31 -5.46 -15.38
N PHE A 182 -6.17 -4.99 -14.46
CA PHE A 182 -7.62 -4.99 -14.66
C PHE A 182 -8.11 -3.96 -15.67
N SER A 183 -7.45 -2.80 -15.75
CA SER A 183 -7.78 -1.76 -16.71
C SER A 183 -7.26 -2.13 -18.11
N PRO A 184 -8.14 -2.25 -19.13
CA PRO A 184 -7.70 -2.47 -20.50
C PRO A 184 -6.75 -1.38 -21.02
N GLN A 185 -7.01 -0.11 -20.64
CA GLN A 185 -6.16 1.02 -21.00
C GLN A 185 -4.79 0.93 -20.29
N GLY A 186 -4.76 0.58 -18.99
CA GLY A 186 -3.53 0.36 -18.24
C GLY A 186 -2.68 -0.75 -18.85
N ALA A 187 -3.31 -1.89 -19.19
CA ALA A 187 -2.66 -3.02 -19.83
C ALA A 187 -2.05 -2.67 -21.20
N GLU A 188 -2.74 -1.85 -22.00
CA GLU A 188 -2.23 -1.39 -23.30
C GLU A 188 -0.98 -0.53 -23.14
N ILE A 189 -1.00 0.42 -22.19
CA ILE A 189 0.16 1.25 -21.86
C ILE A 189 1.32 0.38 -21.35
N ALA A 190 1.03 -0.61 -20.50
CA ALA A 190 2.05 -1.50 -19.95
C ALA A 190 2.69 -2.38 -21.04
N ARG A 191 1.94 -2.86 -22.04
CA ARG A 191 2.47 -3.61 -23.20
C ARG A 191 3.48 -2.82 -24.01
N ALA A 192 3.32 -1.50 -24.09
CA ALA A 192 4.30 -0.63 -24.77
C ALA A 192 5.69 -0.66 -24.13
N THR A 193 5.84 -1.17 -22.91
CA THR A 193 7.14 -1.43 -22.27
C THR A 193 7.88 -2.67 -22.84
N GLY A 194 7.22 -3.44 -23.72
CA GLY A 194 7.72 -4.71 -24.24
C GLY A 194 7.53 -5.90 -23.30
N ALA A 195 6.68 -5.77 -22.28
CA ALA A 195 6.26 -6.88 -21.43
C ALA A 195 4.97 -7.52 -21.99
N GLU A 196 4.76 -8.81 -21.72
CA GLU A 196 3.48 -9.47 -21.92
C GLU A 196 2.52 -9.07 -20.80
N VAL A 197 1.27 -8.66 -21.11
CA VAL A 197 0.31 -8.23 -20.10
C VAL A 197 -1.06 -8.83 -20.37
N PHE A 198 -1.58 -9.55 -19.37
CA PHE A 198 -2.94 -10.11 -19.35
C PHE A 198 -3.91 -9.10 -18.73
N ILE A 199 -5.11 -8.97 -19.32
CA ILE A 199 -6.17 -8.12 -18.76
C ILE A 199 -6.96 -8.94 -17.73
N GLY A 200 -6.86 -8.55 -16.47
CA GLY A 200 -7.48 -9.23 -15.33
C GLY A 200 -6.50 -9.43 -14.18
N GLY A 201 -6.78 -10.41 -13.32
CA GLY A 201 -5.94 -10.80 -12.20
C GLY A 201 -5.06 -12.01 -12.50
N ILE A 202 -4.59 -12.67 -11.44
CA ILE A 202 -3.74 -13.88 -11.52
C ILE A 202 -4.40 -15.02 -12.28
N GLU A 203 -5.74 -15.05 -12.30
CA GLU A 203 -6.54 -16.09 -12.98
C GLU A 203 -6.42 -16.06 -14.50
N GLN A 204 -5.87 -14.98 -15.07
CA GLN A 204 -5.64 -14.85 -16.51
C GLN A 204 -4.27 -15.38 -16.93
N VAL A 205 -3.38 -15.62 -15.99
CA VAL A 205 -2.06 -16.22 -16.26
C VAL A 205 -2.25 -17.72 -16.48
N PRO A 206 -1.69 -18.30 -17.57
CA PRO A 206 -1.79 -19.76 -17.81
C PRO A 206 -1.34 -20.56 -16.59
N SER A 207 -2.12 -21.56 -16.20
CA SER A 207 -1.90 -22.32 -14.94
C SER A 207 -0.54 -23.02 -14.87
N GLU A 208 0.02 -23.39 -16.02
CA GLU A 208 1.34 -24.01 -16.17
C GLU A 208 2.50 -23.02 -16.11
N ALA A 209 2.22 -21.72 -16.29
CA ALA A 209 3.27 -20.70 -16.29
C ALA A 209 3.89 -20.55 -14.90
N LYS A 210 5.21 -20.62 -14.81
CA LYS A 210 6.00 -20.53 -13.58
C LYS A 210 7.09 -19.48 -13.70
N PHE A 211 7.23 -18.66 -12.67
CA PHE A 211 8.12 -17.51 -12.64
C PHE A 211 9.20 -17.67 -11.56
N ASP A 212 10.35 -17.03 -11.79
CA ASP A 212 11.44 -16.98 -10.81
C ASP A 212 11.16 -15.97 -9.71
N CYS A 213 10.38 -14.93 -10.03
CA CYS A 213 10.01 -13.89 -9.08
C CYS A 213 8.56 -13.44 -9.36
N VAL A 214 7.75 -13.39 -8.31
CA VAL A 214 6.37 -12.83 -8.38
C VAL A 214 6.32 -11.62 -7.48
N ILE A 215 5.87 -10.48 -8.00
CA ILE A 215 5.81 -9.20 -7.28
C ILE A 215 4.37 -8.66 -7.28
N GLY A 216 3.89 -8.28 -6.09
CA GLY A 216 2.66 -7.50 -5.92
C GLY A 216 2.94 -6.27 -5.05
N THR A 217 2.88 -5.08 -5.64
CA THR A 217 3.09 -3.83 -4.91
C THR A 217 1.82 -3.00 -4.86
N GLN A 218 1.40 -2.56 -3.66
CA GLN A 218 0.17 -1.78 -3.45
C GLN A 218 -1.05 -2.50 -4.04
N LEU A 219 -1.14 -3.80 -3.82
CA LEU A 219 -2.15 -4.68 -4.39
C LEU A 219 -2.88 -5.51 -3.32
N ILE A 220 -2.13 -6.14 -2.40
CA ILE A 220 -2.69 -7.11 -1.44
C ILE A 220 -3.76 -6.47 -0.53
N GLU A 221 -3.71 -5.16 -0.32
CA GLU A 221 -4.72 -4.40 0.42
C GLU A 221 -6.09 -4.33 -0.27
N HIS A 222 -6.14 -4.62 -1.57
CA HIS A 222 -7.37 -4.65 -2.38
C HIS A 222 -7.97 -6.06 -2.52
N VAL A 223 -7.28 -7.08 -2.00
CA VAL A 223 -7.62 -8.49 -2.21
C VAL A 223 -8.65 -8.97 -1.18
N TYR A 224 -9.75 -9.54 -1.67
CA TYR A 224 -10.88 -10.00 -0.85
C TYR A 224 -10.59 -11.30 -0.11
N GLU A 225 -9.82 -12.21 -0.71
CA GLU A 225 -9.41 -13.50 -0.16
C GLU A 225 -7.87 -13.57 -0.12
N PRO A 226 -7.21 -12.88 0.83
CA PRO A 226 -5.75 -12.69 0.77
C PRO A 226 -4.95 -13.98 0.95
N LEU A 227 -5.46 -14.98 1.69
CA LEU A 227 -4.76 -16.25 1.84
C LEU A 227 -4.75 -17.03 0.53
N SER A 228 -5.92 -17.29 -0.06
CA SER A 228 -6.05 -17.97 -1.36
C SER A 228 -5.29 -17.23 -2.47
N PHE A 229 -5.26 -15.90 -2.40
CA PHE A 229 -4.49 -15.12 -3.36
C PHE A 229 -2.99 -15.41 -3.27
N VAL A 230 -2.39 -15.40 -2.08
CA VAL A 230 -0.97 -15.72 -1.92
C VAL A 230 -0.66 -17.17 -2.27
N GLU A 231 -1.58 -18.12 -1.98
CA GLU A 231 -1.48 -19.51 -2.41
C GLU A 231 -1.44 -19.63 -3.95
N ARG A 232 -2.28 -18.86 -4.66
CA ARG A 232 -2.23 -18.80 -6.13
C ARG A 232 -0.92 -18.19 -6.64
N LEU A 233 -0.39 -17.15 -6.00
CA LEU A 233 0.93 -16.62 -6.33
C LEU A 233 2.01 -17.70 -6.16
N ALA A 234 1.96 -18.48 -5.08
CA ALA A 234 2.87 -19.60 -4.87
C ALA A 234 2.72 -20.66 -5.96
N GLY A 235 1.47 -20.91 -6.40
CA GLY A 235 1.18 -21.79 -7.54
C GLY A 235 1.84 -21.36 -8.85
N HIS A 236 2.06 -20.08 -9.08
CA HIS A 236 2.76 -19.53 -10.27
C HIS A 236 4.26 -19.25 -10.04
N THR A 237 4.79 -19.55 -8.85
CA THR A 237 6.21 -19.37 -8.56
C THR A 237 6.94 -20.70 -8.64
N LYS A 238 8.11 -20.72 -9.28
CA LYS A 238 8.97 -21.92 -9.33
C LYS A 238 9.39 -22.31 -7.90
N SER A 239 9.54 -23.62 -7.64
CA SER A 239 10.05 -24.15 -6.38
C SER A 239 11.39 -23.52 -6.00
N GLY A 240 11.58 -23.15 -4.74
CA GLY A 240 12.77 -22.45 -4.25
C GLY A 240 12.89 -20.98 -4.67
N ARG A 241 11.90 -20.43 -5.39
CA ARG A 241 11.87 -19.04 -5.87
C ARG A 241 10.96 -18.16 -5.01
N HIS A 242 10.84 -16.87 -5.34
CA HIS A 242 10.44 -15.85 -4.38
C HIS A 242 9.19 -15.08 -4.77
N ILE A 243 8.38 -14.78 -3.77
CA ILE A 243 7.25 -13.85 -3.84
C ILE A 243 7.58 -12.61 -3.02
N ILE A 244 7.35 -11.44 -3.60
CA ILE A 244 7.54 -10.13 -2.96
C ILE A 244 6.20 -9.42 -2.87
N LEU A 245 5.81 -9.02 -1.67
CA LEU A 245 4.59 -8.24 -1.41
C LEU A 245 4.95 -6.94 -0.70
N ALA A 246 4.34 -5.84 -1.16
CA ALA A 246 4.49 -4.52 -0.54
C ALA A 246 3.13 -3.82 -0.47
N THR A 247 2.78 -3.27 0.71
CA THR A 247 1.47 -2.70 1.02
C THR A 247 1.61 -1.59 2.07
N PRO A 248 0.65 -0.66 2.22
CA PRO A 248 0.70 0.36 3.26
C PRO A 248 0.83 -0.25 4.67
N ASP A 249 1.70 0.34 5.51
CA ASP A 249 1.99 -0.19 6.86
C ASP A 249 1.05 0.39 7.92
N ILE A 250 0.01 -0.38 8.32
CA ILE A 250 -0.90 0.01 9.41
C ILE A 250 -0.18 0.07 10.77
N GLY A 251 0.92 -0.67 10.93
CA GLY A 251 1.78 -0.65 12.11
C GLY A 251 2.78 0.49 12.12
N GLY A 252 2.95 1.19 10.98
CA GLY A 252 3.96 2.21 10.75
C GLY A 252 3.82 3.47 11.61
N VAL A 253 4.93 4.18 11.76
CA VAL A 253 4.99 5.42 12.55
C VAL A 253 4.05 6.49 11.97
N LEU A 254 3.99 6.63 10.64
CA LEU A 254 3.12 7.61 9.99
C LEU A 254 1.65 7.39 10.36
N ARG A 255 1.17 6.14 10.33
CA ARG A 255 -0.19 5.81 10.76
C ARG A 255 -0.41 6.14 12.24
N LYS A 256 0.56 5.84 13.11
CA LYS A 256 0.45 6.13 14.56
C LYS A 256 0.33 7.62 14.83
N VAL A 257 1.08 8.46 14.11
CA VAL A 257 1.02 9.93 14.23
C VAL A 257 -0.27 10.49 13.65
N MET A 258 -0.72 10.00 12.50
CA MET A 258 -1.90 10.52 11.80
C MET A 258 -3.23 9.94 12.34
N GLY A 259 -3.20 8.83 13.09
CA GLY A 259 -4.38 8.18 13.64
C GLY A 259 -5.38 7.80 12.55
N GLN A 260 -6.63 8.21 12.72
CA GLN A 260 -7.73 7.96 11.75
C GLN A 260 -7.60 8.77 10.45
N ARG A 261 -6.71 9.77 10.41
CA ARG A 261 -6.45 10.58 9.20
C ARG A 261 -5.37 9.98 8.31
N TRP A 262 -4.92 8.77 8.61
CA TRP A 262 -3.91 8.09 7.80
C TRP A 262 -4.40 7.93 6.35
N PRO A 263 -3.65 8.42 5.35
CA PRO A 263 -4.11 8.46 3.96
C PRO A 263 -4.41 7.10 3.33
N SER A 264 -3.84 6.03 3.90
CA SER A 264 -4.08 4.68 3.38
C SER A 264 -5.32 4.01 4.01
N PHE A 265 -6.09 4.72 4.84
CA PHE A 265 -7.49 4.36 5.06
C PHE A 265 -8.33 4.80 3.87
N LYS A 266 -8.05 4.20 2.72
CA LYS A 266 -8.65 4.51 1.43
C LYS A 266 -9.87 3.62 1.23
N VAL A 267 -11.04 4.11 1.59
CA VAL A 267 -12.30 3.36 1.47
C VAL A 267 -13.09 3.81 0.24
N PRO A 268 -13.76 2.90 -0.44
CA PRO A 268 -13.97 1.47 -0.13
C PRO A 268 -12.87 0.53 -0.66
N GLU A 269 -11.79 1.03 -1.22
CA GLU A 269 -10.81 0.27 -2.01
C GLU A 269 -9.90 -0.63 -1.19
N HIS A 270 -9.38 -0.14 -0.04
CA HIS A 270 -8.51 -0.93 0.83
C HIS A 270 -9.37 -1.77 1.76
N VAL A 271 -9.51 -3.05 1.45
CA VAL A 271 -10.36 -4.00 2.18
C VAL A 271 -9.62 -4.74 3.30
N VAL A 272 -8.27 -4.77 3.27
CA VAL A 272 -7.43 -5.37 4.30
C VAL A 272 -6.22 -4.49 4.60
N TYR A 273 -5.65 -4.62 5.81
CA TYR A 273 -4.53 -3.78 6.24
C TYR A 273 -3.47 -4.63 6.94
N PHE A 274 -2.21 -4.38 6.61
CA PHE A 274 -1.08 -5.16 7.07
C PHE A 274 -0.07 -4.32 7.85
N ASP A 275 0.51 -4.93 8.85
CA ASP A 275 1.86 -4.66 9.34
C ASP A 275 2.76 -5.85 8.97
N TYR A 276 4.04 -5.75 9.32
CA TYR A 276 4.98 -6.82 8.99
C TYR A 276 4.59 -8.17 9.60
N GLN A 277 4.10 -8.17 10.85
CA GLN A 277 3.72 -9.41 11.54
C GLN A 277 2.57 -10.12 10.81
N ARG A 278 1.54 -9.37 10.36
CA ARG A 278 0.37 -9.92 9.66
C ARG A 278 0.72 -10.33 8.24
N LEU A 279 1.50 -9.51 7.53
CA LEU A 279 1.96 -9.84 6.17
C LEU A 279 2.82 -11.11 6.18
N SER A 280 3.82 -11.19 7.05
CA SER A 280 4.69 -12.37 7.15
C SER A 280 3.94 -13.62 7.63
N SER A 281 2.96 -13.46 8.53
CA SER A 281 2.10 -14.57 8.96
C SER A 281 1.23 -15.08 7.81
N LEU A 282 0.64 -14.20 7.00
CA LEU A 282 -0.13 -14.55 5.81
C LEU A 282 0.73 -15.36 4.83
N MET A 283 1.93 -14.86 4.50
CA MET A 283 2.85 -15.53 3.57
C MET A 283 3.24 -16.93 4.06
N ARG A 284 3.55 -17.07 5.35
CA ARG A 284 3.86 -18.40 5.93
C ARG A 284 2.66 -19.35 5.89
N ARG A 285 1.46 -18.86 6.16
CA ARG A 285 0.23 -19.68 6.08
C ARG A 285 -0.08 -20.14 4.66
N ALA A 286 0.32 -19.34 3.67
CA ALA A 286 0.23 -19.71 2.25
C ALA A 286 1.36 -20.63 1.78
N GLY A 287 2.15 -21.21 2.70
CA GLY A 287 3.19 -22.19 2.39
C GLY A 287 4.55 -21.62 1.99
N LEU A 288 4.80 -20.32 2.24
CA LEU A 288 6.12 -19.74 2.02
C LEU A 288 7.01 -19.91 3.26
N ASP A 289 8.26 -20.29 3.03
CA ASP A 289 9.32 -20.29 4.03
C ASP A 289 10.28 -19.09 3.84
N ASP A 290 11.28 -18.94 4.72
CA ASP A 290 12.29 -17.88 4.68
C ASP A 290 11.68 -16.46 4.47
N VAL A 291 10.58 -16.17 5.19
CA VAL A 291 9.89 -14.88 5.05
C VAL A 291 10.65 -13.79 5.80
N HIS A 292 11.14 -12.80 5.07
CA HIS A 292 11.94 -11.70 5.57
C HIS A 292 11.37 -10.33 5.22
N ARG A 293 11.67 -9.34 6.06
CA ARG A 293 11.35 -7.94 5.77
C ARG A 293 12.24 -7.41 4.66
N LEU A 294 11.63 -6.67 3.72
CA LEU A 294 12.32 -6.00 2.64
C LEU A 294 12.28 -4.48 2.86
N PRO A 295 13.41 -3.74 2.81
CA PRO A 295 13.38 -2.29 2.78
C PRO A 295 12.69 -1.78 1.52
N TYR A 296 11.61 -1.02 1.71
CA TYR A 296 10.82 -0.44 0.62
C TYR A 296 10.60 1.06 0.89
N PRO A 297 11.62 1.91 0.70
CA PRO A 297 11.42 3.35 0.75
C PRO A 297 10.58 3.78 -0.45
N HIS A 298 9.54 4.58 -0.20
CA HIS A 298 8.64 5.08 -1.23
C HIS A 298 8.96 6.55 -1.53
N ALA A 299 9.14 6.87 -2.81
CA ALA A 299 9.31 8.25 -3.27
C ALA A 299 7.94 8.84 -3.62
N PHE A 300 7.72 10.08 -3.21
CA PHE A 300 6.52 10.85 -3.58
C PHE A 300 6.92 12.16 -4.25
N PRO A 301 6.13 12.66 -5.23
CA PRO A 301 6.28 14.03 -5.70
C PRO A 301 6.04 15.03 -4.57
N LEU A 302 6.88 16.05 -4.45
CA LEU A 302 6.73 17.10 -3.44
C LEU A 302 5.36 17.79 -3.54
N GLY A 303 4.84 17.97 -4.76
CA GLY A 303 3.51 18.51 -5.00
C GLY A 303 2.40 17.71 -4.35
N LEU A 304 2.50 16.37 -4.38
CA LEU A 304 1.54 15.48 -3.74
C LEU A 304 1.57 15.63 -2.21
N ILE A 305 2.78 15.69 -1.64
CA ILE A 305 2.96 15.90 -0.20
C ILE A 305 2.40 17.26 0.22
N ALA A 306 2.77 18.33 -0.50
CA ALA A 306 2.31 19.67 -0.21
C ALA A 306 0.77 19.78 -0.26
N ALA A 307 0.15 19.23 -1.32
CA ALA A 307 -1.30 19.22 -1.47
C ALA A 307 -2.02 18.50 -0.32
N LYS A 308 -1.45 17.41 0.20
CA LYS A 308 -2.00 16.70 1.38
C LYS A 308 -2.02 17.56 2.64
N PHE A 309 -1.08 18.49 2.76
CA PHE A 309 -1.02 19.43 3.87
C PHE A 309 -1.69 20.79 3.56
N GLY A 310 -2.39 20.90 2.43
CA GLY A 310 -3.09 22.13 2.03
C GLY A 310 -2.18 23.24 1.49
N PHE A 311 -0.92 22.93 1.14
CA PHE A 311 0.02 23.89 0.58
C PHE A 311 -0.01 23.87 -0.95
N THR A 312 -0.05 25.05 -1.55
CA THR A 312 0.22 25.24 -2.97
C THR A 312 1.70 25.60 -3.13
N ILE A 313 2.41 24.85 -3.98
CA ILE A 313 3.83 25.11 -4.28
C ILE A 313 4.02 25.40 -5.77
N PRO A 314 5.10 26.14 -6.15
CA PRO A 314 5.38 26.47 -7.54
C PRO A 314 5.48 25.21 -8.44
N PRO A 315 5.01 25.27 -9.69
CA PRO A 315 5.06 24.14 -10.62
C PRO A 315 6.48 23.56 -10.82
N SER A 316 7.51 24.43 -10.79
CA SER A 316 8.91 24.05 -10.94
C SER A 316 9.43 23.07 -9.90
N VAL A 317 8.86 23.07 -8.68
CA VAL A 317 9.29 22.19 -7.59
C VAL A 317 8.34 21.01 -7.32
N ARG A 318 7.16 21.00 -7.95
CA ARG A 318 6.14 19.96 -7.70
C ARG A 318 6.64 18.54 -8.00
N ARG A 319 7.52 18.37 -8.97
CA ARG A 319 8.06 17.07 -9.42
C ARG A 319 9.28 16.60 -8.64
N PHE A 320 9.83 17.40 -7.70
CA PHE A 320 10.90 16.91 -6.84
C PHE A 320 10.46 15.69 -6.06
N LYS A 321 11.33 14.67 -6.04
CA LYS A 321 11.08 13.40 -5.34
C LYS A 321 11.50 13.52 -3.89
N VAL A 322 10.60 13.20 -2.99
CA VAL A 322 10.86 13.11 -1.54
C VAL A 322 10.70 11.65 -1.13
N TRP A 323 11.75 11.10 -0.54
CA TRP A 323 11.71 9.75 0.01
C TRP A 323 11.08 9.76 1.39
N VAL A 324 9.96 9.06 1.54
CA VAL A 324 9.25 8.96 2.81
C VAL A 324 9.40 7.53 3.35
N PRO A 325 10.18 7.34 4.42
CA PRO A 325 10.36 6.02 5.02
C PRO A 325 9.10 5.58 5.78
N ALA A 326 8.97 4.27 5.99
CA ALA A 326 7.94 3.66 6.85
C ALA A 326 6.48 3.96 6.46
N THR A 327 6.21 4.27 5.18
CA THR A 327 4.85 4.36 4.64
C THR A 327 4.33 2.99 4.20
N THR A 328 5.24 2.10 3.85
CA THR A 328 4.98 0.80 3.23
C THR A 328 5.73 -0.28 4.00
N VAL A 329 5.06 -1.37 4.28
CA VAL A 329 5.66 -2.64 4.71
C VAL A 329 5.86 -3.52 3.48
N ALA A 330 7.04 -4.12 3.36
CA ALA A 330 7.31 -5.12 2.34
C ALA A 330 7.99 -6.35 2.94
N ALA A 331 7.66 -7.49 2.36
CA ALA A 331 8.25 -8.77 2.69
C ALA A 331 8.53 -9.58 1.42
N TYR A 332 9.52 -10.44 1.48
CA TYR A 332 9.70 -11.51 0.51
C TYR A 332 9.72 -12.86 1.23
N GLY A 333 9.26 -13.89 0.57
CA GLY A 333 9.28 -15.26 1.05
C GLY A 333 9.61 -16.20 -0.09
N ARG A 334 10.10 -17.38 0.25
CA ARG A 334 10.48 -18.43 -0.69
C ARG A 334 9.38 -19.49 -0.75
N VAL A 335 9.01 -19.90 -1.96
CA VAL A 335 8.15 -21.07 -2.14
C VAL A 335 8.95 -22.32 -1.76
N ALA A 336 8.40 -23.16 -0.88
CA ALA A 336 9.05 -24.38 -0.44
C ALA A 336 9.47 -25.27 -1.61
N ASN A 337 10.56 -25.99 -1.46
CA ASN A 337 10.92 -27.04 -2.41
C ASN A 337 9.90 -28.18 -2.28
N ALA A 338 9.35 -28.59 -3.43
CA ALA A 338 8.43 -29.72 -3.49
C ALA A 338 9.18 -31.03 -3.17
#